data_cb69d0ee4d6469ac0fc71a7492fbe0fb
#
_entry.id   cb69d0ee4d6469ac0fc71a7492fbe0fb
#
_cell.length_a   1.000
_cell.length_b   1.000
_cell.length_c   1.000
_cell.angle_alpha   90.00
_cell.angle_beta   90.00
_cell.angle_gamma   90.00
#
_symmetry.space_group_name_H-M   'P 1'
#
loop_
_entity.id
_entity.type
_entity.pdbx_description
1 polymer ?
#
loop_
_entity_poly.entity_id
_entity_poly.type
_entity_poly.pdbx_seq_one_letter_code
_entity_poly.pdbx_strand_id
1 'polypeptide(L)'
;MKIKLTIFLLFVLSFGANVFAQNDEWKAEQRKAWTQFNKKGWDKIDYAKKKLTKAQLAKVSSDGTTDELALLRGVVFGKRGRIFKERSIQDYLEKQAWYKPKENFSNAVLTRLERDNLDEIRLTEAARHYSVKPGDLRYWQTKLIPEENLYADTPSDWRIMIAEVEAIHGKRFDDEPWLQKYFEERYWYKANANYSQTVLNETERKNLEKLNARRNEDRKVAVGVGDMDRFQDVLLTEDLLKNLTMNDLRMIRNEFWARRGRTFTTPGFKQIFEWRDWYKPARDQSKVKLGAIEEQNVKLLEAEEAKFRNRIATEPITSEMVEGLFVEDLRVLRNEIYAKRGRVFKDKELQKYFAAQAWYQPNPEFKDESLTETESKNLAVIKEVESNAISKFSEFEG
;
A
#
# COMPACT_ATOMS: atom_id res chain seq x y z
N MET A 1 18.45 31.97 35.13
CA MET A 1 18.55 31.34 33.80
C MET A 1 18.49 29.80 33.88
N LYS A 2 17.55 29.24 34.65
CA LYS A 2 17.37 27.76 34.78
C LYS A 2 15.95 27.23 34.54
N ILE A 3 15.01 28.10 34.12
CA ILE A 3 13.59 27.75 34.00
C ILE A 3 13.20 27.36 32.54
N LYS A 4 14.01 27.72 31.53
CA LYS A 4 13.67 27.44 30.12
C LYS A 4 14.02 26.01 29.62
N LEU A 5 14.85 25.27 30.36
CA LEU A 5 15.28 23.95 29.96
C LEU A 5 14.27 22.82 30.34
N THR A 6 13.47 23.10 31.39
CA THR A 6 12.51 22.06 31.89
C THR A 6 11.23 22.00 31.08
N ILE A 7 10.84 23.07 30.38
CA ILE A 7 9.62 23.06 29.54
C ILE A 7 9.85 22.36 28.22
N PHE A 8 11.07 22.38 27.65
CA PHE A 8 11.40 21.73 26.41
C PHE A 8 11.49 20.19 26.56
N LEU A 9 11.97 19.71 27.72
CA LEU A 9 12.03 18.26 28.01
C LEU A 9 10.64 17.65 28.27
N LEU A 10 9.69 18.41 28.82
CA LEU A 10 8.32 17.96 29.04
C LEU A 10 7.50 17.87 27.75
N PHE A 11 7.81 18.66 26.72
CA PHE A 11 7.10 18.62 25.43
C PHE A 11 7.55 17.42 24.58
N VAL A 12 8.84 17.07 24.58
CA VAL A 12 9.37 15.90 23.86
C VAL A 12 8.94 14.60 24.53
N LEU A 13 8.84 14.56 25.87
CA LEU A 13 8.35 13.42 26.62
C LEU A 13 6.83 13.20 26.45
N SER A 14 6.05 14.26 26.19
CA SER A 14 4.61 14.14 25.98
C SER A 14 4.24 13.61 24.60
N PHE A 15 5.03 13.87 23.55
CA PHE A 15 4.77 13.36 22.20
C PHE A 15 5.11 11.85 22.10
N GLY A 16 6.29 11.46 22.58
CA GLY A 16 6.65 10.03 22.65
C GLY A 16 5.72 9.21 23.54
N ALA A 17 5.31 9.76 24.70
CA ALA A 17 4.35 9.10 25.59
C ALA A 17 2.95 8.95 24.97
N ASN A 18 2.51 9.90 24.14
CA ASN A 18 1.21 9.80 23.45
C ASN A 18 1.20 8.74 22.35
N VAL A 19 2.25 8.57 21.58
CA VAL A 19 2.33 7.51 20.53
C VAL A 19 2.40 6.12 21.18
N PHE A 20 3.19 5.96 22.24
CA PHE A 20 3.24 4.69 22.99
C PHE A 20 1.91 4.41 23.72
N ALA A 21 1.28 5.41 24.32
CA ALA A 21 -0.02 5.27 24.98
C ALA A 21 -1.12 4.91 23.97
N GLN A 22 -1.14 5.52 22.79
CA GLN A 22 -2.07 5.22 21.71
C GLN A 22 -1.90 3.80 21.17
N ASN A 23 -0.66 3.31 21.04
CA ASN A 23 -0.37 1.94 20.62
C ASN A 23 -0.78 0.91 21.68
N ASP A 24 -0.60 1.22 22.96
CA ASP A 24 -1.02 0.33 24.07
C ASP A 24 -2.55 0.34 24.27
N GLU A 25 -3.21 1.46 24.08
CA GLU A 25 -4.66 1.60 24.13
C GLU A 25 -5.30 0.80 22.98
N TRP A 26 -4.80 0.94 21.75
CA TRP A 26 -5.26 0.15 20.60
C TRP A 26 -5.09 -1.36 20.83
N LYS A 27 -3.93 -1.81 21.34
CA LYS A 27 -3.71 -3.22 21.71
C LYS A 27 -4.63 -3.71 22.83
N ALA A 28 -5.00 -2.83 23.76
CA ALA A 28 -5.93 -3.17 24.82
C ALA A 28 -7.35 -3.34 24.29
N GLU A 29 -7.79 -2.45 23.40
CA GLU A 29 -9.08 -2.56 22.72
C GLU A 29 -9.16 -3.81 21.84
N GLN A 30 -8.13 -4.11 21.09
CA GLN A 30 -8.05 -5.33 20.28
C GLN A 30 -8.16 -6.59 21.16
N ARG A 31 -7.46 -6.64 22.30
CA ARG A 31 -7.58 -7.76 23.27
C ARG A 31 -8.98 -7.87 23.84
N LYS A 32 -9.65 -6.73 24.10
CA LYS A 32 -11.04 -6.70 24.57
C LYS A 32 -12.00 -7.25 23.51
N ALA A 33 -11.83 -6.84 22.25
CA ALA A 33 -12.60 -7.35 21.13
C ALA A 33 -12.44 -8.87 20.95
N TRP A 34 -11.21 -9.39 21.02
CA TRP A 34 -10.95 -10.84 20.97
C TRP A 34 -11.59 -11.60 22.14
N THR A 35 -11.57 -11.01 23.33
CA THR A 35 -12.24 -11.59 24.51
C THR A 35 -13.75 -11.69 24.31
N GLN A 36 -14.38 -10.64 23.75
CA GLN A 36 -15.80 -10.66 23.43
C GLN A 36 -16.13 -11.67 22.34
N PHE A 37 -15.30 -11.74 21.27
CA PHE A 37 -15.43 -12.73 20.23
C PHE A 37 -15.39 -14.17 20.78
N ASN A 38 -14.44 -14.47 21.65
CA ASN A 38 -14.32 -15.78 22.30
C ASN A 38 -15.50 -16.09 23.23
N LYS A 39 -16.03 -15.07 23.95
CA LYS A 39 -17.25 -15.25 24.78
C LYS A 39 -18.46 -15.66 23.95
N LYS A 40 -18.57 -15.22 22.71
CA LYS A 40 -19.62 -15.64 21.76
C LYS A 40 -19.42 -17.09 21.29
N GLY A 41 -18.27 -17.70 21.54
CA GLY A 41 -17.97 -19.09 21.25
C GLY A 41 -17.70 -19.41 19.77
N TRP A 42 -17.40 -18.38 18.96
CA TRP A 42 -17.09 -18.55 17.54
C TRP A 42 -15.87 -19.45 17.30
N ASP A 43 -14.87 -19.36 18.17
CA ASP A 43 -13.67 -20.18 18.16
C ASP A 43 -13.91 -21.66 18.46
N LYS A 44 -15.04 -22.01 19.10
CA LYS A 44 -15.41 -23.38 19.51
C LYS A 44 -16.23 -24.14 18.48
N ILE A 45 -16.73 -23.45 17.45
CA ILE A 45 -17.59 -24.08 16.43
C ILE A 45 -16.75 -24.99 15.53
N ASP A 46 -17.27 -26.19 15.27
CA ASP A 46 -16.81 -27.07 14.20
C ASP A 46 -17.52 -26.71 12.89
N TYR A 47 -16.88 -25.85 12.09
CA TYR A 47 -17.45 -25.34 10.84
C TYR A 47 -17.57 -26.41 9.74
N ALA A 48 -16.90 -27.55 9.90
CA ALA A 48 -17.06 -28.68 9.00
C ALA A 48 -18.36 -29.45 9.24
N LYS A 49 -19.02 -29.25 10.40
CA LYS A 49 -20.24 -29.93 10.79
C LYS A 49 -21.42 -29.01 11.03
N LYS A 50 -21.17 -27.73 11.32
CA LYS A 50 -22.20 -26.76 11.67
C LYS A 50 -22.32 -25.66 10.63
N LYS A 51 -23.51 -25.50 10.05
CA LYS A 51 -23.84 -24.38 9.17
C LYS A 51 -24.11 -23.13 10.00
N LEU A 52 -23.55 -22.00 9.60
CA LEU A 52 -23.89 -20.68 10.12
C LEU A 52 -25.21 -20.19 9.54
N THR A 53 -26.00 -19.52 10.34
CA THR A 53 -27.26 -18.91 9.92
C THR A 53 -27.11 -17.40 9.81
N LYS A 54 -27.89 -16.76 8.94
CA LYS A 54 -27.95 -15.29 8.82
C LYS A 54 -28.26 -14.62 10.15
N ALA A 55 -29.14 -15.21 10.97
CA ALA A 55 -29.48 -14.71 12.31
C ALA A 55 -28.29 -14.74 13.28
N GLN A 56 -27.39 -15.73 13.16
CA GLN A 56 -26.15 -15.76 13.93
C GLN A 56 -25.17 -14.70 13.45
N LEU A 57 -24.97 -14.57 12.12
CA LEU A 57 -24.09 -13.57 11.56
C LEU A 57 -24.57 -12.13 11.79
N ALA A 58 -25.89 -11.90 11.88
CA ALA A 58 -26.44 -10.60 12.23
C ALA A 58 -26.00 -10.11 13.64
N LYS A 59 -25.64 -11.04 14.55
CA LYS A 59 -25.16 -10.75 15.91
C LYS A 59 -23.63 -10.54 15.99
N VAL A 60 -22.90 -10.76 14.90
CA VAL A 60 -21.48 -10.48 14.83
C VAL A 60 -21.32 -8.97 14.68
N SER A 61 -20.52 -8.34 15.53
CA SER A 61 -20.28 -6.89 15.46
C SER A 61 -19.42 -6.54 14.24
N SER A 62 -19.71 -5.40 13.64
CA SER A 62 -18.85 -4.75 12.65
C SER A 62 -18.34 -3.40 13.16
N ASP A 63 -18.62 -3.09 14.45
CA ASP A 63 -18.28 -1.82 15.06
C ASP A 63 -16.98 -1.93 15.84
N GLY A 64 -16.10 -0.96 15.70
CA GLY A 64 -14.89 -0.83 16.49
C GLY A 64 -13.60 -1.26 15.77
N THR A 65 -12.54 -1.41 16.56
CA THR A 65 -11.15 -1.65 16.11
C THR A 65 -10.90 -3.05 15.55
N THR A 66 -11.88 -3.96 15.64
CA THR A 66 -11.77 -5.33 15.13
C THR A 66 -12.99 -5.67 14.30
N ASP A 67 -12.79 -5.96 13.02
CA ASP A 67 -13.83 -6.55 12.17
C ASP A 67 -14.05 -8.00 12.57
N GLU A 68 -15.11 -8.23 13.39
CA GLU A 68 -15.44 -9.58 13.89
C GLU A 68 -15.81 -10.55 12.74
N LEU A 69 -16.35 -10.07 11.61
CA LEU A 69 -16.63 -10.94 10.46
C LEU A 69 -15.35 -11.39 9.78
N ALA A 70 -14.38 -10.49 9.57
CA ALA A 70 -13.07 -10.84 9.04
C ALA A 70 -12.35 -11.82 9.98
N LEU A 71 -12.42 -11.59 11.29
CA LEU A 71 -11.87 -12.50 12.29
C LEU A 71 -12.56 -13.87 12.26
N LEU A 72 -13.89 -13.91 12.14
CA LEU A 72 -14.67 -15.15 12.02
C LEU A 72 -14.25 -15.95 10.78
N ARG A 73 -14.09 -15.28 9.65
CA ARG A 73 -13.57 -15.87 8.43
C ARG A 73 -12.14 -16.40 8.64
N GLY A 74 -11.30 -15.63 9.33
CA GLY A 74 -9.96 -16.04 9.76
C GLY A 74 -9.98 -17.32 10.61
N VAL A 75 -10.92 -17.46 11.54
CA VAL A 75 -11.08 -18.67 12.37
C VAL A 75 -11.44 -19.91 11.53
N VAL A 76 -12.39 -19.77 10.58
CA VAL A 76 -12.74 -20.91 9.68
C VAL A 76 -11.51 -21.44 8.95
N PHE A 77 -10.72 -20.55 8.34
CA PHE A 77 -9.47 -20.92 7.68
C PHE A 77 -8.38 -21.40 8.65
N GLY A 78 -8.25 -20.73 9.80
CA GLY A 78 -7.25 -21.03 10.81
C GLY A 78 -7.40 -22.44 11.40
N LYS A 79 -8.64 -22.95 11.53
CA LYS A 79 -8.89 -24.35 11.92
C LYS A 79 -8.33 -25.38 10.92
N ARG A 80 -8.05 -24.97 9.69
CA ARG A 80 -7.39 -25.78 8.67
C ARG A 80 -5.88 -25.48 8.55
N GLY A 81 -5.39 -24.51 9.35
CA GLY A 81 -3.97 -24.19 9.45
C GLY A 81 -3.48 -23.08 8.50
N ARG A 82 -4.40 -22.28 7.91
CA ARG A 82 -3.99 -21.15 7.05
C ARG A 82 -3.20 -20.13 7.86
N ILE A 83 -2.07 -19.69 7.31
CA ILE A 83 -1.27 -18.57 7.79
C ILE A 83 -1.73 -17.31 7.06
N PHE A 84 -1.90 -16.21 7.81
CA PHE A 84 -2.36 -14.93 7.27
C PHE A 84 -1.23 -13.91 7.28
N LYS A 85 -1.13 -13.12 6.21
CA LYS A 85 -0.27 -11.93 6.15
C LYS A 85 -0.82 -10.80 7.02
N GLU A 86 -2.15 -10.75 7.18
CA GLU A 86 -2.81 -9.77 8.03
C GLU A 86 -2.57 -10.07 9.51
N ARG A 87 -1.81 -9.20 10.16
CA ARG A 87 -1.36 -9.38 11.55
C ARG A 87 -2.51 -9.43 12.54
N SER A 88 -3.56 -8.66 12.36
CA SER A 88 -4.72 -8.66 13.26
C SER A 88 -5.37 -10.04 13.39
N ILE A 89 -5.47 -10.77 12.28
CA ILE A 89 -6.00 -12.14 12.25
C ILE A 89 -4.94 -13.14 12.73
N GLN A 90 -3.70 -13.03 12.23
CA GLN A 90 -2.63 -13.96 12.57
C GLN A 90 -2.30 -13.95 14.06
N ASP A 91 -2.15 -12.78 14.66
CA ASP A 91 -1.86 -12.60 16.09
C ASP A 91 -2.99 -13.17 16.99
N TYR A 92 -4.24 -13.10 16.53
CA TYR A 92 -5.35 -13.77 17.21
C TYR A 92 -5.21 -15.28 17.15
N LEU A 93 -4.96 -15.83 15.95
CA LEU A 93 -4.86 -17.28 15.75
C LEU A 93 -3.71 -17.90 16.54
N GLU A 94 -2.56 -17.26 16.60
CA GLU A 94 -1.38 -17.72 17.33
C GLU A 94 -1.62 -17.87 18.84
N LYS A 95 -2.59 -17.14 19.40
CA LYS A 95 -2.99 -17.26 20.80
C LYS A 95 -3.97 -18.41 21.06
N GLN A 96 -4.46 -19.07 20.01
CA GLN A 96 -5.43 -20.14 20.16
C GLN A 96 -4.74 -21.51 20.24
N ALA A 97 -4.99 -22.26 21.32
CA ALA A 97 -4.39 -23.58 21.53
C ALA A 97 -4.73 -24.60 20.42
N TRP A 98 -5.84 -24.39 19.71
CA TRP A 98 -6.28 -25.24 18.60
C TRP A 98 -5.61 -24.90 17.25
N TYR A 99 -4.94 -23.74 17.12
CA TYR A 99 -4.33 -23.32 15.87
C TYR A 99 -3.03 -24.07 15.61
N LYS A 100 -2.95 -24.68 14.43
CA LYS A 100 -1.75 -25.41 13.96
C LYS A 100 -1.41 -24.92 12.54
N PRO A 101 -0.47 -23.97 12.41
CA PRO A 101 -0.11 -23.40 11.12
C PRO A 101 0.45 -24.46 10.16
N LYS A 102 0.16 -24.31 8.87
CA LYS A 102 0.65 -25.17 7.79
C LYS A 102 1.24 -24.31 6.68
N GLU A 103 2.53 -24.40 6.45
CA GLU A 103 3.23 -23.65 5.40
C GLU A 103 2.65 -23.90 4.00
N ASN A 104 2.27 -25.13 3.71
CA ASN A 104 1.69 -25.53 2.43
C ASN A 104 0.15 -25.62 2.49
N PHE A 105 -0.49 -24.55 3.04
CA PHE A 105 -1.94 -24.51 3.07
C PHE A 105 -2.52 -24.44 1.65
N SER A 106 -3.57 -25.23 1.40
CA SER A 106 -4.37 -25.16 0.17
C SER A 106 -5.86 -25.10 0.51
N ASN A 107 -6.62 -24.31 -0.25
CA ASN A 107 -8.08 -24.26 -0.13
C ASN A 107 -8.78 -25.62 -0.41
N ALA A 108 -8.08 -26.59 -1.00
CA ALA A 108 -8.61 -27.94 -1.25
C ALA A 108 -8.97 -28.67 0.06
N VAL A 109 -8.36 -28.31 1.20
CA VAL A 109 -8.66 -28.93 2.51
C VAL A 109 -10.00 -28.49 3.10
N LEU A 110 -10.62 -27.43 2.56
CA LEU A 110 -11.91 -26.93 3.03
C LEU A 110 -13.04 -27.88 2.57
N THR A 111 -13.87 -28.29 3.51
CA THR A 111 -15.11 -29.02 3.21
C THR A 111 -16.11 -28.13 2.48
N ARG A 112 -17.12 -28.74 1.86
CA ARG A 112 -18.21 -27.97 1.24
C ARG A 112 -18.90 -27.06 2.26
N LEU A 113 -19.19 -27.55 3.46
CA LEU A 113 -19.87 -26.77 4.49
C LEU A 113 -19.03 -25.58 5.00
N GLU A 114 -17.71 -25.74 5.11
CA GLU A 114 -16.82 -24.63 5.43
C GLU A 114 -16.82 -23.56 4.33
N ARG A 115 -16.85 -23.96 3.07
CA ARG A 115 -17.00 -23.01 1.95
C ARG A 115 -18.34 -22.29 1.97
N ASP A 116 -19.45 -23.02 2.23
CA ASP A 116 -20.78 -22.44 2.37
C ASP A 116 -20.81 -21.43 3.55
N ASN A 117 -20.15 -21.73 4.66
CA ASN A 117 -20.01 -20.82 5.80
C ASN A 117 -19.19 -19.57 5.45
N LEU A 118 -18.08 -19.75 4.73
CA LEU A 118 -17.27 -18.62 4.26
C LEU A 118 -18.05 -17.72 3.30
N ASP A 119 -18.88 -18.30 2.43
CA ASP A 119 -19.75 -17.54 1.53
C ASP A 119 -20.75 -16.69 2.32
N GLU A 120 -21.44 -17.24 3.31
CA GLU A 120 -22.39 -16.50 4.13
C GLU A 120 -21.71 -15.38 4.93
N ILE A 121 -20.51 -15.62 5.46
CA ILE A 121 -19.72 -14.58 6.15
C ILE A 121 -19.39 -13.47 5.17
N ARG A 122 -18.83 -13.77 3.99
CA ARG A 122 -18.43 -12.76 2.99
C ARG A 122 -19.61 -11.96 2.45
N LEU A 123 -20.75 -12.60 2.21
CA LEU A 123 -21.96 -11.89 1.78
C LEU A 123 -22.47 -10.94 2.88
N THR A 124 -22.29 -11.33 4.16
CA THR A 124 -22.65 -10.47 5.30
C THR A 124 -21.68 -9.29 5.46
N GLU A 125 -20.37 -9.50 5.23
CA GLU A 125 -19.35 -8.44 5.20
C GLU A 125 -19.70 -7.43 4.10
N ALA A 126 -19.85 -7.90 2.86
CA ALA A 126 -20.15 -7.07 1.69
C ALA A 126 -21.42 -6.22 1.86
N ALA A 127 -22.45 -6.79 2.52
CA ALA A 127 -23.70 -6.06 2.80
C ALA A 127 -23.52 -4.90 3.81
N ARG A 128 -22.41 -4.87 4.56
CA ARG A 128 -22.13 -3.86 5.60
C ARG A 128 -21.07 -2.87 5.20
N HIS A 129 -20.30 -3.15 4.14
CA HIS A 129 -19.29 -2.23 3.66
C HIS A 129 -19.91 -0.94 3.15
N TYR A 130 -19.37 0.20 3.59
CA TYR A 130 -19.75 1.51 3.09
C TYR A 130 -19.36 1.70 1.62
N SER A 131 -18.22 1.16 1.21
CA SER A 131 -17.77 1.11 -0.17
C SER A 131 -17.50 -0.33 -0.61
N VAL A 132 -17.64 -0.57 -1.91
CA VAL A 132 -17.34 -1.90 -2.48
C VAL A 132 -15.84 -2.17 -2.35
N LYS A 133 -15.51 -3.38 -1.90
CA LYS A 133 -14.12 -3.82 -1.71
C LYS A 133 -13.81 -5.07 -2.53
N PRO A 134 -12.51 -5.35 -2.79
CA PRO A 134 -12.11 -6.64 -3.33
C PRO A 134 -12.68 -7.80 -2.52
N GLY A 135 -13.41 -8.69 -3.18
CA GLY A 135 -14.11 -9.81 -2.55
C GLY A 135 -15.62 -9.61 -2.34
N ASP A 136 -16.17 -8.44 -2.65
CA ASP A 136 -17.59 -8.13 -2.44
C ASP A 136 -18.47 -8.39 -3.67
N LEU A 137 -17.88 -8.59 -4.85
CA LEU A 137 -18.65 -8.58 -6.11
C LEU A 137 -19.64 -9.73 -6.21
N ARG A 138 -19.45 -10.83 -5.45
CA ARG A 138 -20.44 -11.91 -5.34
C ARG A 138 -21.76 -11.44 -4.70
N TYR A 139 -21.72 -10.47 -3.78
CA TYR A 139 -22.92 -9.84 -3.22
C TYR A 139 -23.64 -8.96 -4.24
N TRP A 140 -22.90 -8.35 -5.17
CA TRP A 140 -23.41 -7.42 -6.17
C TRP A 140 -23.80 -8.08 -7.51
N GLN A 141 -23.76 -9.42 -7.62
CA GLN A 141 -24.14 -10.13 -8.86
C GLN A 141 -25.61 -9.87 -9.30
N THR A 142 -26.50 -9.65 -8.33
CA THR A 142 -27.94 -9.46 -8.58
C THR A 142 -28.46 -8.09 -8.19
N LYS A 143 -27.58 -7.17 -7.82
CA LYS A 143 -27.88 -5.81 -7.36
C LYS A 143 -26.95 -4.83 -8.05
N LEU A 144 -27.50 -3.67 -8.45
CA LEU A 144 -26.66 -2.57 -8.94
C LEU A 144 -25.89 -1.95 -7.77
N ILE A 145 -24.62 -1.66 -8.00
CA ILE A 145 -23.79 -0.91 -7.06
C ILE A 145 -24.25 0.55 -7.10
N PRO A 146 -24.64 1.14 -5.94
CA PRO A 146 -24.92 2.57 -5.86
C PRO A 146 -23.67 3.41 -6.12
N GLU A 147 -23.83 4.63 -6.67
CA GLU A 147 -22.70 5.51 -6.98
C GLU A 147 -21.88 5.87 -5.72
N GLU A 148 -22.56 6.10 -4.61
CA GLU A 148 -21.96 6.41 -3.31
C GLU A 148 -21.08 5.28 -2.74
N ASN A 149 -21.28 4.04 -3.20
CA ASN A 149 -20.46 2.90 -2.80
C ASN A 149 -19.24 2.67 -3.72
N LEU A 150 -19.13 3.41 -4.82
CA LEU A 150 -18.03 3.29 -5.78
C LEU A 150 -16.80 4.07 -5.31
N TYR A 151 -16.01 3.46 -4.46
CA TYR A 151 -14.74 3.97 -3.95
C TYR A 151 -13.74 2.81 -3.80
N ALA A 152 -12.47 3.07 -4.07
CA ALA A 152 -11.38 2.12 -3.84
C ALA A 152 -10.24 2.81 -3.09
N ASP A 153 -9.65 2.09 -2.14
CA ASP A 153 -8.53 2.60 -1.34
C ASP A 153 -7.25 2.71 -2.17
N THR A 154 -7.10 1.82 -3.16
CA THR A 154 -5.92 1.79 -4.05
C THR A 154 -6.31 1.58 -5.51
N PRO A 155 -5.45 1.99 -6.47
CA PRO A 155 -5.62 1.66 -7.89
C PRO A 155 -5.74 0.16 -8.17
N SER A 156 -5.02 -0.66 -7.39
CA SER A 156 -5.08 -2.13 -7.50
C SER A 156 -6.44 -2.68 -7.11
N ASP A 157 -7.14 -2.06 -6.14
CA ASP A 157 -8.47 -2.50 -5.73
C ASP A 157 -9.48 -2.33 -6.87
N TRP A 158 -9.40 -1.22 -7.62
CA TRP A 158 -10.21 -1.06 -8.84
C TRP A 158 -9.98 -2.20 -9.82
N ARG A 159 -8.69 -2.54 -10.05
CA ARG A 159 -8.35 -3.63 -11.00
C ARG A 159 -8.89 -4.97 -10.54
N ILE A 160 -8.76 -5.27 -9.24
CA ILE A 160 -9.27 -6.51 -8.65
C ILE A 160 -10.80 -6.56 -8.72
N MET A 161 -11.50 -5.50 -8.31
CA MET A 161 -12.98 -5.46 -8.35
C MET A 161 -13.54 -5.63 -9.76
N ILE A 162 -12.95 -4.95 -10.75
CA ILE A 162 -13.31 -5.10 -12.15
C ILE A 162 -13.11 -6.55 -12.63
N ALA A 163 -11.98 -7.14 -12.29
CA ALA A 163 -11.68 -8.53 -12.66
C ALA A 163 -12.55 -9.55 -11.92
N GLU A 164 -12.92 -9.26 -10.67
CA GLU A 164 -13.72 -10.16 -9.84
C GLU A 164 -15.10 -10.45 -10.46
N VAL A 165 -15.72 -9.45 -11.11
CA VAL A 165 -17.00 -9.66 -11.84
C VAL A 165 -16.89 -10.83 -12.82
N GLU A 166 -15.77 -10.95 -13.53
CA GLU A 166 -15.53 -12.01 -14.50
C GLU A 166 -14.93 -13.28 -13.86
N ALA A 167 -14.08 -13.09 -12.81
CA ALA A 167 -13.46 -14.20 -12.08
C ALA A 167 -14.48 -15.12 -11.39
N ILE A 168 -15.61 -14.56 -10.92
CA ILE A 168 -16.73 -15.32 -10.36
C ILE A 168 -17.23 -16.38 -11.33
N HIS A 169 -17.14 -16.13 -12.64
CA HIS A 169 -17.51 -17.04 -13.72
C HIS A 169 -16.32 -17.85 -14.27
N GLY A 170 -15.15 -17.73 -13.62
CA GLY A 170 -13.97 -18.54 -13.93
C GLY A 170 -13.08 -17.98 -15.02
N LYS A 171 -13.17 -16.67 -15.36
CA LYS A 171 -12.22 -16.05 -16.30
C LYS A 171 -10.79 -16.27 -15.84
N ARG A 172 -9.92 -16.63 -16.78
CA ARG A 172 -8.49 -16.68 -16.60
C ARG A 172 -7.85 -15.33 -16.97
N PHE A 173 -6.78 -14.97 -16.27
CA PHE A 173 -6.04 -13.71 -16.46
C PHE A 173 -4.59 -14.03 -16.84
N ASP A 174 -4.42 -14.77 -17.95
CA ASP A 174 -3.12 -15.29 -18.40
C ASP A 174 -2.12 -14.13 -18.72
N ASP A 175 -2.64 -12.98 -19.16
CA ASP A 175 -1.84 -11.77 -19.44
C ASP A 175 -1.46 -10.98 -18.17
N GLU A 176 -2.10 -11.28 -17.04
CA GLU A 176 -1.87 -10.64 -15.73
C GLU A 176 -1.61 -11.70 -14.64
N PRO A 177 -0.41 -12.31 -14.60
CA PRO A 177 -0.11 -13.44 -13.72
C PRO A 177 -0.34 -13.16 -12.23
N TRP A 178 -0.13 -11.91 -11.78
CA TRP A 178 -0.41 -11.49 -10.41
C TRP A 178 -1.91 -11.58 -10.08
N LEU A 179 -2.75 -11.17 -11.03
CA LEU A 179 -4.20 -11.18 -10.87
C LEU A 179 -4.73 -12.63 -10.94
N GLN A 180 -4.17 -13.46 -11.83
CA GLN A 180 -4.45 -14.89 -11.87
C GLN A 180 -4.14 -15.54 -10.53
N LYS A 181 -2.94 -15.32 -9.99
CA LYS A 181 -2.52 -15.83 -8.68
C LYS A 181 -3.41 -15.31 -7.55
N TYR A 182 -3.77 -14.01 -7.59
CA TYR A 182 -4.70 -13.43 -6.60
C TYR A 182 -6.01 -14.23 -6.54
N PHE A 183 -6.62 -14.57 -7.68
CA PHE A 183 -7.87 -15.35 -7.71
C PHE A 183 -7.66 -16.82 -7.36
N GLU A 184 -6.57 -17.46 -7.78
CA GLU A 184 -6.23 -18.84 -7.40
C GLU A 184 -6.12 -19.03 -5.87
N GLU A 185 -5.75 -18.03 -5.14
CA GLU A 185 -5.75 -18.02 -3.67
C GLU A 185 -7.17 -17.92 -3.07
N ARG A 186 -8.20 -17.63 -3.86
CA ARG A 186 -9.59 -17.53 -3.38
C ARG A 186 -10.25 -18.91 -3.39
N TYR A 187 -10.87 -19.30 -2.28
CA TYR A 187 -11.50 -20.62 -2.12
C TYR A 187 -12.66 -20.86 -3.07
N TRP A 188 -13.28 -19.82 -3.59
CA TRP A 188 -14.43 -19.85 -4.49
C TRP A 188 -14.03 -19.80 -5.98
N TYR A 189 -12.83 -19.36 -6.31
CA TYR A 189 -12.39 -19.25 -7.70
C TYR A 189 -12.14 -20.63 -8.31
N LYS A 190 -12.68 -20.80 -9.51
CA LYS A 190 -12.46 -22.01 -10.32
C LYS A 190 -12.31 -21.60 -11.78
N ALA A 191 -11.12 -21.72 -12.30
CA ALA A 191 -10.84 -21.42 -13.70
C ALA A 191 -11.74 -22.21 -14.65
N ASN A 192 -12.27 -21.54 -15.67
CA ASN A 192 -13.10 -22.10 -16.72
C ASN A 192 -12.44 -21.84 -18.08
N ALA A 193 -11.94 -22.86 -18.72
CA ALA A 193 -11.28 -22.74 -20.02
C ALA A 193 -12.24 -22.25 -21.14
N ASN A 194 -13.55 -22.43 -20.95
CA ASN A 194 -14.58 -22.00 -21.89
C ASN A 194 -15.27 -20.69 -21.45
N TYR A 195 -14.61 -19.87 -20.62
CA TYR A 195 -15.17 -18.59 -20.21
C TYR A 195 -15.43 -17.69 -21.43
N SER A 196 -16.59 -17.03 -21.42
CA SER A 196 -16.96 -15.96 -22.35
C SER A 196 -17.72 -14.89 -21.59
N GLN A 197 -17.56 -13.61 -21.94
CA GLN A 197 -18.31 -12.52 -21.32
C GLN A 197 -19.83 -12.63 -21.46
N THR A 198 -20.31 -13.47 -22.37
CA THR A 198 -21.75 -13.76 -22.55
C THR A 198 -22.40 -14.40 -21.32
N VAL A 199 -21.62 -14.99 -20.40
CA VAL A 199 -22.14 -15.56 -19.15
C VAL A 199 -22.58 -14.52 -18.14
N LEU A 200 -22.08 -13.27 -18.26
CA LEU A 200 -22.44 -12.18 -17.36
C LEU A 200 -23.92 -11.83 -17.55
N ASN A 201 -24.65 -11.73 -16.45
CA ASN A 201 -26.01 -11.22 -16.48
C ASN A 201 -26.04 -9.69 -16.70
N GLU A 202 -27.22 -9.10 -16.87
CA GLU A 202 -27.37 -7.66 -17.14
C GLU A 202 -26.85 -6.79 -15.98
N THR A 203 -27.10 -7.21 -14.73
CA THR A 203 -26.64 -6.47 -13.53
C THR A 203 -25.12 -6.47 -13.44
N GLU A 204 -24.49 -7.61 -13.69
CA GLU A 204 -23.03 -7.76 -13.68
C GLU A 204 -22.38 -6.89 -14.78
N ARG A 205 -22.95 -6.86 -15.98
CA ARG A 205 -22.48 -5.97 -17.06
C ARG A 205 -22.55 -4.51 -16.67
N LYS A 206 -23.70 -4.08 -16.12
CA LYS A 206 -23.88 -2.69 -15.66
C LYS A 206 -22.92 -2.33 -14.53
N ASN A 207 -22.69 -3.24 -13.58
CA ASN A 207 -21.72 -3.04 -12.51
C ASN A 207 -20.29 -2.95 -13.06
N LEU A 208 -19.94 -3.79 -14.03
CA LEU A 208 -18.64 -3.74 -14.69
C LEU A 208 -18.43 -2.40 -15.44
N GLU A 209 -19.45 -1.89 -16.11
CA GLU A 209 -19.42 -0.58 -16.76
C GLU A 209 -19.22 0.55 -15.74
N LYS A 210 -19.96 0.54 -14.64
CA LYS A 210 -19.82 1.52 -13.55
C LYS A 210 -18.43 1.51 -12.90
N LEU A 211 -17.93 0.34 -12.57
CA LEU A 211 -16.58 0.18 -12.00
C LEU A 211 -15.50 0.72 -12.96
N ASN A 212 -15.61 0.41 -14.27
CA ASN A 212 -14.67 0.93 -15.27
C ASN A 212 -14.80 2.46 -15.44
N ALA A 213 -16.02 2.98 -15.48
CA ALA A 213 -16.26 4.43 -15.60
C ALA A 213 -15.63 5.16 -14.38
N ARG A 214 -15.92 4.71 -13.17
CA ARG A 214 -15.38 5.32 -11.96
C ARG A 214 -13.87 5.23 -11.87
N ARG A 215 -13.29 4.07 -12.17
CA ARG A 215 -11.84 3.90 -12.28
C ARG A 215 -11.22 4.89 -13.26
N ASN A 216 -11.86 5.09 -14.41
CA ASN A 216 -11.37 6.02 -15.43
C ASN A 216 -11.48 7.48 -15.00
N GLU A 217 -12.49 7.83 -14.19
CA GLU A 217 -12.61 9.17 -13.58
C GLU A 217 -11.53 9.41 -12.53
N ASP A 218 -11.34 8.49 -11.61
CA ASP A 218 -10.30 8.57 -10.60
C ASP A 218 -8.90 8.70 -11.23
N ARG A 219 -8.70 8.01 -12.35
CA ARG A 219 -7.44 8.06 -13.11
C ARG A 219 -7.19 9.39 -13.83
N LYS A 220 -8.22 10.20 -14.09
CA LYS A 220 -8.07 11.55 -14.68
C LYS A 220 -7.56 12.59 -13.68
N VAL A 221 -7.76 12.34 -12.40
CA VAL A 221 -7.45 13.30 -11.31
C VAL A 221 -6.29 12.87 -10.42
N ALA A 222 -5.93 11.60 -10.45
CA ALA A 222 -4.84 11.06 -9.63
C ALA A 222 -4.09 9.94 -10.36
N VAL A 223 -2.80 9.84 -10.07
CA VAL A 223 -1.93 8.75 -10.47
C VAL A 223 -1.12 8.33 -9.26
N GLY A 224 -0.88 7.03 -9.11
CA GLY A 224 -0.13 6.49 -7.99
C GLY A 224 0.76 5.31 -8.38
N VAL A 225 1.46 4.78 -7.41
CA VAL A 225 2.26 3.56 -7.55
C VAL A 225 1.33 2.38 -7.85
N GLY A 226 1.61 1.67 -8.93
CA GLY A 226 0.76 0.58 -9.45
C GLY A 226 0.03 0.94 -10.74
N ASP A 227 0.04 2.21 -11.16
CA ASP A 227 -0.69 2.68 -12.34
C ASP A 227 0.14 2.74 -13.62
N MET A 228 1.45 2.50 -13.57
CA MET A 228 2.35 2.76 -14.71
C MET A 228 2.18 1.79 -15.88
N ASP A 229 1.46 0.70 -15.72
CA ASP A 229 1.00 -0.14 -16.84
C ASP A 229 0.19 0.62 -17.88
N ARG A 230 -0.56 1.64 -17.45
CA ARG A 230 -1.43 2.46 -18.31
C ARG A 230 -0.67 3.52 -19.10
N PHE A 231 0.51 3.84 -18.66
CA PHE A 231 1.34 4.90 -19.24
C PHE A 231 2.50 4.35 -20.05
N GLN A 232 2.43 3.07 -20.45
CA GLN A 232 3.42 2.48 -21.35
C GLN A 232 3.30 3.05 -22.79
N ASP A 233 2.09 3.42 -23.17
CA ASP A 233 1.73 3.98 -24.48
C ASP A 233 0.93 5.29 -24.41
N VAL A 234 0.74 5.85 -23.20
CA VAL A 234 0.05 7.12 -22.94
C VAL A 234 0.96 8.06 -22.17
N LEU A 235 0.96 9.33 -22.54
CA LEU A 235 1.75 10.35 -21.83
C LEU A 235 1.11 10.72 -20.49
N LEU A 236 1.95 10.81 -19.47
CA LEU A 236 1.63 11.51 -18.22
C LEU A 236 1.49 13.01 -18.49
N THR A 237 0.68 13.67 -17.70
CA THR A 237 0.53 15.14 -17.74
C THR A 237 0.96 15.74 -16.41
N GLU A 238 1.43 16.99 -16.43
CA GLU A 238 1.80 17.72 -15.22
C GLU A 238 0.63 17.81 -14.22
N ASP A 239 -0.60 17.91 -14.72
CA ASP A 239 -1.79 17.96 -13.86
C ASP A 239 -2.00 16.70 -13.02
N LEU A 240 -1.65 15.53 -13.55
CA LEU A 240 -1.69 14.25 -12.81
C LEU A 240 -0.64 14.17 -11.71
N LEU A 241 0.44 14.95 -11.82
CA LEU A 241 1.58 14.92 -10.90
C LEU A 241 1.53 15.99 -9.81
N LYS A 242 0.60 16.93 -9.90
CA LYS A 242 0.52 18.16 -9.08
C LYS A 242 0.59 17.94 -7.57
N ASN A 243 -0.07 16.89 -7.08
CA ASN A 243 -0.24 16.62 -5.65
C ASN A 243 0.61 15.46 -5.17
N LEU A 244 1.55 14.99 -6.00
CA LEU A 244 2.42 13.89 -5.64
C LEU A 244 3.56 14.39 -4.74
N THR A 245 3.89 13.57 -3.75
CA THR A 245 5.07 13.79 -2.91
C THR A 245 6.34 13.46 -3.70
N MET A 246 7.48 13.88 -3.17
CA MET A 246 8.77 13.50 -3.74
C MET A 246 8.96 11.98 -3.79
N ASN A 247 8.45 11.27 -2.79
CA ASN A 247 8.51 9.81 -2.75
C ASN A 247 7.62 9.18 -3.83
N ASP A 248 6.41 9.70 -4.03
CA ASP A 248 5.50 9.20 -5.07
C ASP A 248 6.14 9.34 -6.45
N LEU A 249 6.69 10.51 -6.78
CA LEU A 249 7.38 10.76 -8.05
C LEU A 249 8.51 9.74 -8.29
N ARG A 250 9.35 9.51 -7.25
CA ARG A 250 10.43 8.51 -7.32
C ARG A 250 9.91 7.10 -7.52
N MET A 251 8.87 6.73 -6.78
CA MET A 251 8.30 5.38 -6.85
C MET A 251 7.69 5.12 -8.21
N ILE A 252 6.89 6.05 -8.75
CA ILE A 252 6.29 5.97 -10.07
C ILE A 252 7.37 5.89 -11.15
N ARG A 253 8.42 6.71 -11.06
CA ARG A 253 9.55 6.68 -12.00
C ARG A 253 10.27 5.31 -12.01
N ASN A 254 10.51 4.75 -10.82
CA ASN A 254 11.14 3.44 -10.72
C ASN A 254 10.21 2.30 -11.14
N GLU A 255 8.89 2.47 -11.05
CA GLU A 255 7.91 1.48 -11.50
C GLU A 255 7.99 1.25 -13.02
N PHE A 256 8.21 2.27 -13.84
CA PHE A 256 8.44 2.08 -15.28
C PHE A 256 9.59 1.09 -15.53
N TRP A 257 10.69 1.27 -14.83
CA TRP A 257 11.85 0.38 -14.95
C TRP A 257 11.57 -1.02 -14.37
N ALA A 258 10.87 -1.09 -13.23
CA ALA A 258 10.51 -2.35 -12.60
C ALA A 258 9.61 -3.20 -13.51
N ARG A 259 8.64 -2.58 -14.20
CA ARG A 259 7.76 -3.27 -15.17
C ARG A 259 8.52 -3.81 -16.38
N ARG A 260 9.65 -3.21 -16.74
CA ARG A 260 10.57 -3.72 -17.77
C ARG A 260 11.57 -4.75 -17.25
N GLY A 261 11.48 -5.10 -15.95
CA GLY A 261 12.31 -6.13 -15.35
C GLY A 261 13.67 -5.65 -14.85
N ARG A 262 13.84 -4.35 -14.60
CA ARG A 262 15.06 -3.82 -13.97
C ARG A 262 15.22 -4.41 -12.57
N THR A 263 16.44 -4.89 -12.25
CA THR A 263 16.80 -5.28 -10.89
C THR A 263 17.23 -4.06 -10.08
N PHE A 264 16.88 -4.06 -8.81
CA PHE A 264 17.25 -3.00 -7.88
C PHE A 264 18.28 -3.53 -6.88
N THR A 265 19.39 -2.82 -6.75
CA THR A 265 20.45 -3.13 -5.77
C THR A 265 20.17 -2.52 -4.41
N THR A 266 19.35 -1.45 -4.37
CA THR A 266 18.88 -0.82 -3.14
C THR A 266 17.87 -1.73 -2.46
N PRO A 267 18.12 -2.25 -1.24
CA PRO A 267 17.24 -3.20 -0.57
C PRO A 267 15.79 -2.71 -0.46
N GLY A 268 15.57 -1.44 -0.11
CA GLY A 268 14.24 -0.85 -0.02
C GLY A 268 13.45 -0.93 -1.32
N PHE A 269 14.02 -0.53 -2.47
CA PHE A 269 13.34 -0.67 -3.77
C PHE A 269 13.16 -2.12 -4.18
N LYS A 270 14.19 -2.96 -3.95
CA LYS A 270 14.10 -4.39 -4.21
C LYS A 270 12.89 -4.98 -3.53
N GLN A 271 12.74 -4.77 -2.21
CA GLN A 271 11.64 -5.30 -1.43
C GLN A 271 10.28 -4.76 -1.90
N ILE A 272 10.17 -3.44 -2.12
CA ILE A 272 8.92 -2.82 -2.57
C ILE A 272 8.41 -3.45 -3.87
N PHE A 273 9.31 -3.71 -4.83
CA PHE A 273 8.91 -4.31 -6.11
C PHE A 273 8.79 -5.83 -6.04
N GLU A 274 9.64 -6.54 -5.29
CA GLU A 274 9.52 -8.00 -5.11
C GLU A 274 8.19 -8.42 -4.45
N TRP A 275 7.56 -7.53 -3.70
CA TRP A 275 6.22 -7.76 -3.16
C TRP A 275 5.09 -7.53 -4.18
N ARG A 276 5.43 -7.03 -5.37
CA ARG A 276 4.45 -6.83 -6.45
C ARG A 276 4.38 -8.07 -7.31
N ASP A 277 3.19 -8.65 -7.43
CA ASP A 277 2.97 -9.89 -8.20
C ASP A 277 3.33 -9.74 -9.70
N TRP A 278 3.28 -8.50 -10.22
CA TRP A 278 3.64 -8.18 -11.60
C TRP A 278 5.15 -8.02 -11.83
N TYR A 279 5.97 -7.85 -10.79
CA TYR A 279 7.41 -7.63 -10.95
C TYR A 279 8.12 -8.94 -11.28
N LYS A 280 8.83 -8.94 -12.40
CA LYS A 280 9.64 -10.07 -12.89
C LYS A 280 10.99 -9.57 -13.35
N PRO A 281 12.06 -9.73 -12.56
CA PRO A 281 13.41 -9.32 -12.96
C PRO A 281 13.83 -10.01 -14.26
N ALA A 282 14.30 -9.24 -15.23
CA ALA A 282 14.88 -9.78 -16.45
C ALA A 282 16.21 -10.48 -16.15
N ARG A 283 16.43 -11.64 -16.75
CA ARG A 283 17.70 -12.38 -16.61
C ARG A 283 18.88 -11.59 -17.18
N ASP A 284 18.65 -10.87 -18.26
CA ASP A 284 19.64 -10.06 -18.95
C ASP A 284 19.28 -8.58 -18.80
N GLN A 285 19.94 -7.91 -17.87
CA GLN A 285 19.69 -6.50 -17.57
C GLN A 285 20.09 -5.54 -18.70
N SER A 286 20.96 -5.97 -19.63
CA SER A 286 21.34 -5.16 -20.79
C SER A 286 20.19 -4.96 -21.80
N LYS A 287 19.19 -5.82 -21.74
CA LYS A 287 17.98 -5.79 -22.56
C LYS A 287 16.84 -4.98 -21.95
N VAL A 288 16.97 -4.54 -20.70
CA VAL A 288 15.96 -3.71 -20.03
C VAL A 288 15.99 -2.31 -20.63
N LYS A 289 14.94 -1.98 -21.40
CA LYS A 289 14.79 -0.69 -22.08
C LYS A 289 13.35 -0.20 -21.93
N LEU A 290 13.19 1.09 -21.80
CA LEU A 290 11.89 1.74 -21.86
C LEU A 290 11.43 1.91 -23.30
N GLY A 291 10.14 1.93 -23.54
CA GLY A 291 9.57 2.40 -24.81
C GLY A 291 9.65 3.92 -24.94
N ALA A 292 9.46 4.44 -26.14
CA ALA A 292 9.59 5.87 -26.42
C ALA A 292 8.64 6.76 -25.58
N ILE A 293 7.43 6.30 -25.32
CA ILE A 293 6.46 7.01 -24.46
C ILE A 293 6.89 6.92 -22.99
N GLU A 294 7.32 5.75 -22.53
CA GLU A 294 7.81 5.58 -21.17
C GLU A 294 9.04 6.45 -20.88
N GLU A 295 9.96 6.59 -21.84
CA GLU A 295 11.11 7.50 -21.71
C GLU A 295 10.68 8.96 -21.54
N GLN A 296 9.65 9.39 -22.26
CA GLN A 296 9.09 10.74 -22.10
C GLN A 296 8.44 10.92 -20.73
N ASN A 297 7.69 9.92 -20.27
CA ASN A 297 7.08 9.92 -18.95
C ASN A 297 8.13 9.96 -17.82
N VAL A 298 9.19 9.18 -17.95
CA VAL A 298 10.31 9.20 -16.98
C VAL A 298 10.99 10.56 -16.96
N LYS A 299 11.23 11.19 -18.13
CA LYS A 299 11.79 12.56 -18.20
C LYS A 299 10.88 13.60 -17.55
N LEU A 300 9.57 13.48 -17.73
CA LEU A 300 8.61 14.36 -17.05
C LEU A 300 8.72 14.22 -15.53
N LEU A 301 8.73 12.97 -15.02
CA LEU A 301 8.89 12.71 -13.59
C LEU A 301 10.21 13.24 -13.03
N GLU A 302 11.31 13.08 -13.75
CA GLU A 302 12.62 13.65 -13.38
C GLU A 302 12.58 15.18 -13.34
N ALA A 303 11.87 15.81 -14.28
CA ALA A 303 11.68 17.26 -14.29
C ALA A 303 10.85 17.74 -13.09
N GLU A 304 9.79 17.02 -12.69
CA GLU A 304 8.99 17.33 -11.50
C GLU A 304 9.81 17.12 -10.21
N GLU A 305 10.60 16.04 -10.11
CA GLU A 305 11.54 15.85 -9.00
C GLU A 305 12.53 17.02 -8.90
N ALA A 306 13.04 17.52 -10.04
CA ALA A 306 13.95 18.68 -10.07
C ALA A 306 13.25 19.99 -9.68
N LYS A 307 12.00 20.22 -10.14
CA LYS A 307 11.17 21.37 -9.69
C LYS A 307 11.00 21.34 -8.17
N PHE A 308 10.66 20.18 -7.60
CA PHE A 308 10.53 20.02 -6.17
C PHE A 308 11.83 20.37 -5.42
N ARG A 309 12.97 19.84 -5.86
CA ARG A 309 14.29 20.15 -5.28
C ARG A 309 14.63 21.65 -5.32
N ASN A 310 14.23 22.34 -6.38
CA ASN A 310 14.44 23.78 -6.51
C ASN A 310 13.55 24.56 -5.52
N ARG A 311 12.29 24.13 -5.32
CA ARG A 311 11.36 24.76 -4.38
C ARG A 311 11.85 24.70 -2.93
N ILE A 312 12.55 23.65 -2.52
CA ILE A 312 13.10 23.51 -1.15
C ILE A 312 13.97 24.71 -0.72
N ALA A 313 14.64 25.36 -1.66
CA ALA A 313 15.45 26.53 -1.36
C ALA A 313 14.65 27.84 -1.28
N THR A 314 13.46 27.91 -1.88
CA THR A 314 12.71 29.15 -2.08
C THR A 314 11.34 29.18 -1.43
N GLU A 315 10.73 28.01 -1.17
CA GLU A 315 9.38 27.88 -0.65
C GLU A 315 9.36 27.04 0.64
N PRO A 316 8.46 27.33 1.58
CA PRO A 316 8.26 26.47 2.76
C PRO A 316 7.80 25.06 2.32
N ILE A 317 8.36 24.02 2.94
CA ILE A 317 7.92 22.64 2.77
C ILE A 317 7.24 22.12 4.04
N THR A 318 6.40 21.10 3.90
CA THR A 318 5.80 20.36 5.01
C THR A 318 6.42 18.97 5.14
N SER A 319 6.22 18.30 6.27
CA SER A 319 6.70 16.93 6.50
C SER A 319 6.11 15.95 5.48
N GLU A 320 4.83 16.09 5.16
CA GLU A 320 4.12 15.23 4.21
C GLU A 320 4.76 15.26 2.81
N MET A 321 5.33 16.40 2.42
CA MET A 321 5.98 16.54 1.10
C MET A 321 7.23 15.68 0.94
N VAL A 322 7.89 15.31 2.03
CA VAL A 322 9.15 14.53 2.05
C VAL A 322 9.02 13.21 2.81
N GLU A 323 7.84 12.91 3.32
CA GLU A 323 7.54 11.64 3.99
C GLU A 323 7.75 10.44 3.06
N GLY A 324 8.11 9.30 3.62
CA GLY A 324 8.35 8.05 2.88
C GLY A 324 9.69 8.01 2.12
N LEU A 325 10.47 9.10 2.09
CA LEU A 325 11.84 9.06 1.58
C LEU A 325 12.75 8.28 2.53
N PHE A 326 13.74 7.58 1.98
CA PHE A 326 14.75 6.91 2.79
C PHE A 326 15.69 7.92 3.48
N VAL A 327 16.23 7.55 4.64
CA VAL A 327 17.12 8.41 5.42
C VAL A 327 18.30 8.95 4.61
N GLU A 328 18.86 8.15 3.70
CA GLU A 328 19.98 8.56 2.83
C GLU A 328 19.55 9.60 1.80
N ASP A 329 18.31 9.51 1.31
CA ASP A 329 17.76 10.47 0.35
C ASP A 329 17.43 11.80 1.04
N LEU A 330 16.84 11.74 2.24
CA LEU A 330 16.62 12.90 3.10
C LEU A 330 17.93 13.59 3.47
N ARG A 331 18.97 12.79 3.78
CA ARG A 331 20.33 13.31 4.02
C ARG A 331 20.86 14.07 2.82
N VAL A 332 20.72 13.55 1.61
CA VAL A 332 21.13 14.23 0.38
C VAL A 332 20.30 15.50 0.20
N LEU A 333 18.98 15.43 0.33
CA LEU A 333 18.06 16.55 0.16
C LEU A 333 18.39 17.68 1.13
N ARG A 334 18.61 17.37 2.42
CA ARG A 334 19.04 18.29 3.44
C ARG A 334 20.37 18.97 3.10
N ASN A 335 21.35 18.20 2.65
CA ASN A 335 22.66 18.73 2.30
C ASN A 335 22.67 19.51 0.97
N GLU A 336 21.68 19.30 0.10
CA GLU A 336 21.51 20.07 -1.13
C GLU A 336 21.22 21.56 -0.84
N ILE A 337 20.45 21.85 0.24
CA ILE A 337 20.25 23.24 0.69
C ILE A 337 21.58 23.91 1.00
N TYR A 338 22.45 23.24 1.73
CA TYR A 338 23.79 23.75 2.04
C TYR A 338 24.68 23.83 0.80
N ALA A 339 24.62 22.82 -0.07
CA ALA A 339 25.42 22.77 -1.31
C ALA A 339 25.08 23.92 -2.26
N LYS A 340 23.80 24.29 -2.39
CA LYS A 340 23.36 25.46 -3.18
C LYS A 340 23.95 26.80 -2.69
N ARG A 341 24.36 26.85 -1.42
CA ARG A 341 25.08 28.00 -0.81
C ARG A 341 26.60 27.83 -0.85
N GLY A 342 27.09 26.76 -1.47
CA GLY A 342 28.52 26.52 -1.67
C GLY A 342 29.23 25.80 -0.54
N ARG A 343 28.51 25.22 0.45
CA ARG A 343 29.16 24.49 1.57
C ARG A 343 30.10 23.41 1.04
N VAL A 344 31.34 23.42 1.52
CA VAL A 344 32.32 22.36 1.31
C VAL A 344 32.10 21.27 2.36
N PHE A 345 31.94 20.04 1.90
CA PHE A 345 31.62 18.91 2.78
C PHE A 345 32.86 18.16 3.22
N LYS A 346 32.99 17.88 4.53
CA LYS A 346 34.04 17.00 5.08
C LYS A 346 33.76 15.54 4.76
N ASP A 347 32.50 15.18 4.64
CA ASP A 347 32.05 13.83 4.22
C ASP A 347 32.39 13.63 2.74
N LYS A 348 33.23 12.62 2.46
CA LYS A 348 33.77 12.39 1.11
C LYS A 348 32.69 11.99 0.09
N GLU A 349 31.65 11.26 0.53
CA GLU A 349 30.58 10.82 -0.34
C GLU A 349 29.68 12.00 -0.73
N LEU A 350 29.31 12.84 0.23
CA LEU A 350 28.56 14.08 -0.04
C LEU A 350 29.36 15.03 -0.93
N GLN A 351 30.65 15.20 -0.63
CA GLN A 351 31.53 16.09 -1.45
C GLN A 351 31.63 15.57 -2.89
N LYS A 352 31.84 14.25 -3.07
CA LYS A 352 31.88 13.62 -4.40
C LYS A 352 30.55 13.75 -5.12
N TYR A 353 29.42 13.52 -4.41
CA TYR A 353 28.08 13.64 -4.97
C TYR A 353 27.80 15.05 -5.48
N PHE A 354 28.05 16.09 -4.66
CA PHE A 354 27.79 17.47 -5.05
C PHE A 354 28.79 18.00 -6.06
N ALA A 355 30.06 17.61 -5.99
CA ALA A 355 31.07 17.98 -6.99
C ALA A 355 30.73 17.49 -8.41
N ALA A 356 29.94 16.44 -8.54
CA ALA A 356 29.44 15.96 -9.83
C ALA A 356 28.23 16.75 -10.35
N GLN A 357 27.66 17.67 -9.57
CA GLN A 357 26.52 18.49 -9.98
C GLN A 357 27.01 19.77 -10.67
N ALA A 358 26.55 20.03 -11.90
CA ALA A 358 26.94 21.19 -12.67
C ALA A 358 26.67 22.55 -12.01
N TRP A 359 25.67 22.58 -11.11
CA TRP A 359 25.27 23.79 -10.39
C TRP A 359 26.05 24.04 -9.07
N TYR A 360 26.81 23.06 -8.59
CA TYR A 360 27.54 23.18 -7.33
C TYR A 360 28.79 24.04 -7.49
N GLN A 361 28.85 25.12 -6.71
CA GLN A 361 29.97 26.04 -6.66
C GLN A 361 30.51 26.11 -5.24
N PRO A 362 31.63 25.42 -4.92
CA PRO A 362 32.17 25.40 -3.57
C PRO A 362 32.60 26.80 -3.11
N ASN A 363 32.21 27.19 -1.92
CA ASN A 363 32.61 28.42 -1.25
C ASN A 363 33.25 28.09 0.11
N PRO A 364 34.59 28.17 0.24
CA PRO A 364 35.28 27.92 1.49
C PRO A 364 34.88 28.84 2.65
N GLU A 365 34.36 30.05 2.34
CA GLU A 365 33.90 31.04 3.30
C GLU A 365 32.44 30.85 3.74
N PHE A 366 31.79 29.75 3.27
CA PHE A 366 30.41 29.45 3.64
C PHE A 366 30.23 29.39 5.16
N LYS A 367 29.17 30.04 5.66
CA LYS A 367 28.72 29.97 7.05
C LYS A 367 27.23 29.67 7.11
N ASP A 368 26.79 28.97 8.15
CA ASP A 368 25.38 28.56 8.30
C ASP A 368 24.43 29.78 8.43
N GLU A 369 24.96 30.95 8.89
CA GLU A 369 24.22 32.20 8.95
C GLU A 369 23.87 32.79 7.57
N SER A 370 24.45 32.27 6.50
CA SER A 370 24.13 32.68 5.12
C SER A 370 22.83 32.05 4.61
N LEU A 371 22.26 31.10 5.35
CA LEU A 371 20.98 30.49 5.01
C LEU A 371 19.82 31.46 5.24
N THR A 372 18.85 31.43 4.34
CA THR A 372 17.60 32.17 4.52
C THR A 372 16.73 31.55 5.62
N GLU A 373 15.75 32.31 6.09
CA GLU A 373 14.78 31.81 7.08
C GLU A 373 14.01 30.61 6.53
N THR A 374 13.62 30.63 5.26
CA THR A 374 12.94 29.52 4.58
C THR A 374 13.82 28.28 4.54
N GLU A 375 15.09 28.42 4.11
CA GLU A 375 16.03 27.30 4.07
C GLU A 375 16.24 26.70 5.47
N SER A 376 16.36 27.53 6.49
CA SER A 376 16.52 27.09 7.88
C SER A 376 15.30 26.34 8.40
N LYS A 377 14.08 26.80 8.08
CA LYS A 377 12.83 26.10 8.40
C LYS A 377 12.74 24.76 7.66
N ASN A 378 13.05 24.73 6.38
CA ASN A 378 13.01 23.52 5.57
C ASN A 378 14.04 22.48 6.06
N LEU A 379 15.23 22.92 6.47
CA LEU A 379 16.21 22.05 7.13
C LEU A 379 15.66 21.42 8.42
N ALA A 380 14.90 22.15 9.21
CA ALA A 380 14.29 21.62 10.43
C ALA A 380 13.25 20.55 10.11
N VAL A 381 12.37 20.80 9.12
CA VAL A 381 11.38 19.83 8.65
C VAL A 381 12.06 18.54 8.14
N ILE A 382 13.07 18.66 7.26
CA ILE A 382 13.76 17.50 6.72
C ILE A 382 14.46 16.70 7.83
N LYS A 383 15.09 17.36 8.80
CA LYS A 383 15.74 16.69 9.94
C LYS A 383 14.75 15.94 10.82
N GLU A 384 13.56 16.49 11.02
CA GLU A 384 12.51 15.81 11.78
C GLU A 384 12.07 14.52 11.09
N VAL A 385 11.78 14.58 9.78
CA VAL A 385 11.40 13.38 9.00
C VAL A 385 12.57 12.38 8.93
N GLU A 386 13.81 12.87 8.72
CA GLU A 386 15.04 12.04 8.68
C GLU A 386 15.23 11.21 9.96
N SER A 387 14.85 11.77 11.14
CA SER A 387 14.99 11.06 12.42
C SER A 387 14.10 9.83 12.56
N ASN A 388 13.03 9.76 11.79
CA ASN A 388 12.05 8.66 11.81
C ASN A 388 12.10 7.82 10.53
N ALA A 389 12.95 8.17 9.57
CA ALA A 389 13.02 7.51 8.28
C ALA A 389 13.79 6.19 8.34
N ILE A 390 13.43 5.27 7.45
CA ILE A 390 14.06 3.96 7.30
C ILE A 390 15.23 4.07 6.33
N SER A 391 16.33 3.37 6.62
CA SER A 391 17.46 3.26 5.69
C SER A 391 17.07 2.45 4.46
N LYS A 392 17.48 2.92 3.27
CA LYS A 392 17.32 2.14 2.03
C LYS A 392 18.11 0.83 2.00
N PHE A 393 19.05 0.67 2.93
CA PHE A 393 19.86 -0.53 3.10
C PHE A 393 19.36 -1.44 4.24
N SER A 394 18.34 -1.02 5.01
CA SER A 394 17.71 -1.88 5.99
C SER A 394 16.73 -2.84 5.29
N GLU A 395 16.67 -4.08 5.78
CA GLU A 395 15.55 -4.96 5.46
C GLU A 395 14.32 -4.45 6.23
N PHE A 396 13.19 -4.33 5.55
CA PHE A 396 11.93 -4.06 6.23
C PHE A 396 11.55 -5.34 6.97
N GLU A 397 11.55 -5.31 8.28
CA GLU A 397 10.91 -6.34 9.08
C GLU A 397 9.40 -6.18 8.88
N GLY A 398 8.83 -7.06 8.04
CA GLY A 398 7.42 -7.11 7.71
C GLY A 398 6.55 -7.70 8.81
#